data_ddb02b27a8922869c00f07b29905a61e
#
_entry.id   ddb02b27a8922869c00f07b29905a61e
#
_cell.length_a   1.000
_cell.length_b   1.000
_cell.length_c   1.000
_cell.angle_alpha   90.00
_cell.angle_beta   90.00
_cell.angle_gamma   90.00
#
_symmetry.space_group_name_H-M   'P 1'
#
loop_
_entity.id
_entity.type
_entity.pdbx_description
1 polymer ?
#
loop_
_entity_poly.entity_id
_entity_poly.type
_entity_poly.pdbx_seq_one_letter_code
_entity_poly.pdbx_strand_id
1 'polypeptide(L)'
;MKKNILFFDIETEVNSDAVEFMQVPSAPSNYKDADKIAAYIAEKQAEALKTAALDPDYGKIIAIAMTGDLDLEPIVIDYHDYSEKQLLEQFWLYYKECNGYSCGYNIIGFDLPYIMRRSFDLGVKASIIPFLAKYRTEPTIDLMGILFNWGQAKGLKWVCKRYGIDN
;
A
#
# COMPACT_ATOMS: atom_id res chain seq x y z
N MET A 1 -28.94 -6.44 8.86
CA MET A 1 -27.85 -6.30 9.85
C MET A 1 -26.97 -5.15 9.37
N LYS A 2 -26.57 -4.24 10.29
CA LYS A 2 -25.59 -3.18 9.97
C LYS A 2 -24.25 -3.86 9.66
N LYS A 3 -23.62 -3.49 8.55
CA LYS A 3 -22.30 -4.03 8.19
C LYS A 3 -21.26 -3.24 8.98
N ASN A 4 -20.32 -3.91 9.59
CA ASN A 4 -19.15 -3.25 10.17
C ASN A 4 -18.12 -3.09 9.05
N ILE A 5 -17.60 -1.87 8.86
CA ILE A 5 -16.65 -1.53 7.79
C ILE A 5 -15.33 -1.14 8.44
N LEU A 6 -14.25 -1.77 8.03
CA LEU A 6 -12.88 -1.40 8.40
C LEU A 6 -12.40 -0.27 7.48
N PHE A 7 -12.12 0.89 8.05
CA PHE A 7 -11.37 1.95 7.38
C PHE A 7 -9.90 1.78 7.73
N PHE A 8 -9.02 1.85 6.75
CA PHE A 8 -7.59 1.67 7.00
C PHE A 8 -6.74 2.34 5.94
N ASP A 9 -5.47 2.57 6.31
CA ASP A 9 -4.41 3.10 5.48
C ASP A 9 -3.08 2.52 5.95
N ILE A 10 -2.08 2.37 5.06
CA ILE A 10 -0.75 1.85 5.41
C ILE A 10 0.34 2.88 5.12
N GLU A 11 1.37 2.86 5.97
CA GLU A 11 2.62 3.57 5.70
C GLU A 11 3.73 2.57 5.40
N THR A 12 4.56 2.90 4.42
CA THR A 12 5.61 2.01 3.93
C THR A 12 6.97 2.71 3.88
N GLU A 13 8.03 1.94 4.06
CA GLU A 13 9.40 2.40 3.85
C GLU A 13 10.21 1.40 3.03
N VAL A 14 11.38 1.81 2.56
CA VAL A 14 12.30 0.94 1.84
C VAL A 14 12.81 -0.17 2.77
N ASN A 15 12.73 -1.43 2.31
CA ASN A 15 13.33 -2.56 2.99
C ASN A 15 14.80 -2.70 2.56
N SER A 16 15.72 -2.32 3.45
CA SER A 16 17.16 -2.36 3.18
C SER A 16 17.64 -3.75 2.72
N ASP A 17 17.05 -4.82 3.27
CA ASP A 17 17.46 -6.18 2.96
C ASP A 17 16.99 -6.64 1.55
N ALA A 18 15.96 -5.98 1.02
CA ALA A 18 15.42 -6.27 -0.32
C ALA A 18 16.08 -5.44 -1.43
N VAL A 19 16.72 -4.32 -1.09
CA VAL A 19 17.36 -3.44 -2.08
C VAL A 19 18.48 -4.14 -2.86
N GLU A 20 19.16 -5.12 -2.26
CA GLU A 20 20.21 -5.90 -2.94
C GLU A 20 19.68 -6.75 -4.11
N PHE A 21 18.37 -7.06 -4.10
CA PHE A 21 17.71 -7.80 -5.20
C PHE A 21 17.19 -6.89 -6.31
N MET A 22 17.33 -5.57 -6.17
CA MET A 22 16.90 -4.65 -7.22
C MET A 22 17.74 -4.85 -8.48
N GLN A 23 17.06 -4.99 -9.61
CA GLN A 23 17.75 -5.13 -10.89
C GLN A 23 18.53 -3.85 -11.20
N VAL A 24 19.81 -4.03 -11.54
CA VAL A 24 20.64 -2.91 -12.02
C VAL A 24 20.14 -2.50 -13.41
N PRO A 25 19.73 -1.23 -13.60
CA PRO A 25 19.26 -0.75 -14.89
C PRO A 25 20.38 -0.87 -15.94
N SER A 26 20.03 -1.24 -17.15
CA SER A 26 20.97 -1.25 -18.28
C SER A 26 20.87 0.06 -19.06
N ALA A 27 22.01 0.58 -19.50
CA ALA A 27 22.03 1.74 -20.38
C ALA A 27 21.51 1.40 -21.79
N PRO A 28 20.91 2.36 -22.51
CA PRO A 28 20.51 2.18 -23.90
C PRO A 28 21.67 1.70 -24.78
N SER A 29 21.39 0.79 -25.72
CA SER A 29 22.41 0.16 -26.58
C SER A 29 23.19 1.14 -27.47
N ASN A 30 22.67 2.33 -27.68
CA ASN A 30 23.35 3.40 -28.43
C ASN A 30 24.36 4.21 -27.61
N TYR A 31 24.43 4.03 -26.28
CA TYR A 31 25.45 4.64 -25.45
C TYR A 31 26.77 3.87 -25.62
N LYS A 32 27.84 4.58 -26.00
CA LYS A 32 29.17 3.99 -26.21
C LYS A 32 30.23 4.55 -25.26
N ASP A 33 29.92 5.66 -24.63
CA ASP A 33 30.79 6.36 -23.69
C ASP A 33 30.60 5.75 -22.28
N ALA A 34 31.68 5.26 -21.69
CA ALA A 34 31.65 4.59 -20.39
C ALA A 34 31.17 5.52 -19.28
N ASP A 35 31.55 6.82 -19.29
CA ASP A 35 31.16 7.77 -18.27
C ASP A 35 29.64 8.09 -18.35
N LYS A 36 29.13 8.20 -19.58
CA LYS A 36 27.68 8.40 -19.81
C LYS A 36 26.88 7.17 -19.40
N ILE A 37 27.39 5.97 -19.63
CA ILE A 37 26.75 4.72 -19.21
C ILE A 37 26.69 4.67 -17.68
N ALA A 38 27.81 4.95 -16.99
CA ALA A 38 27.88 4.95 -15.54
C ALA A 38 26.92 6.00 -14.92
N ALA A 39 26.92 7.23 -15.46
CA ALA A 39 26.03 8.30 -15.00
C ALA A 39 24.55 7.92 -15.17
N TYR A 40 24.16 7.34 -16.31
CA TYR A 40 22.79 6.90 -16.57
C TYR A 40 22.35 5.80 -15.59
N ILE A 41 23.21 4.80 -15.37
CA ILE A 41 22.92 3.71 -14.43
C ILE A 41 22.73 4.26 -13.02
N ALA A 42 23.62 5.14 -12.56
CA ALA A 42 23.53 5.75 -11.22
C ALA A 42 22.25 6.59 -11.07
N GLU A 43 21.87 7.37 -12.09
CA GLU A 43 20.62 8.14 -12.09
C GLU A 43 19.40 7.21 -11.97
N LYS A 44 19.35 6.14 -12.78
CA LYS A 44 18.22 5.19 -12.76
C LYS A 44 18.13 4.37 -11.49
N GLN A 45 19.25 4.00 -10.88
CA GLN A 45 19.27 3.39 -9.57
C GLN A 45 18.72 4.34 -8.49
N ALA A 46 19.13 5.61 -8.52
CA ALA A 46 18.62 6.61 -7.59
C ALA A 46 17.12 6.87 -7.76
N GLU A 47 16.61 6.87 -9.00
CA GLU A 47 15.16 6.95 -9.26
C GLU A 47 14.40 5.74 -8.74
N ALA A 48 14.89 4.52 -8.96
CA ALA A 48 14.29 3.29 -8.49
C ALA A 48 14.21 3.25 -6.96
N LEU A 49 15.27 3.68 -6.26
CA LEU A 49 15.28 3.76 -4.79
C LEU A 49 14.24 4.75 -4.24
N LYS A 50 13.95 5.85 -4.94
CA LYS A 50 12.92 6.82 -4.48
C LYS A 50 11.51 6.23 -4.44
N THR A 51 11.23 5.24 -5.26
CA THR A 51 9.91 4.60 -5.35
C THR A 51 9.88 3.20 -4.73
N ALA A 52 11.00 2.71 -4.25
CA ALA A 52 11.13 1.36 -3.71
C ALA A 52 10.18 1.08 -2.52
N ALA A 53 9.88 2.09 -1.70
CA ALA A 53 8.91 1.96 -0.63
C ALA A 53 7.48 1.68 -1.12
N LEU A 54 7.16 2.05 -2.36
CA LEU A 54 5.84 1.85 -2.95
C LEU A 54 5.69 0.48 -3.65
N ASP A 55 6.77 -0.28 -3.73
CA ASP A 55 6.81 -1.61 -4.32
C ASP A 55 6.95 -2.65 -3.19
N PRO A 56 5.99 -3.57 -3.00
CA PRO A 56 6.06 -4.56 -1.93
C PRO A 56 7.24 -5.53 -2.05
N ASP A 57 7.89 -5.63 -3.21
CA ASP A 57 9.08 -6.46 -3.39
C ASP A 57 10.34 -5.80 -2.79
N TYR A 58 10.34 -4.45 -2.66
CA TYR A 58 11.47 -3.67 -2.14
C TYR A 58 11.15 -2.82 -0.92
N GLY A 59 9.88 -2.74 -0.55
CA GLY A 59 9.40 -2.02 0.61
C GLY A 59 8.91 -2.96 1.72
N LYS A 60 8.60 -2.36 2.87
CA LYS A 60 7.95 -3.01 4.01
C LYS A 60 6.92 -2.08 4.64
N ILE A 61 5.94 -2.65 5.30
CA ILE A 61 4.92 -1.88 6.05
C ILE A 61 5.49 -1.52 7.41
N ILE A 62 5.42 -0.23 7.75
CA ILE A 62 5.92 0.30 9.03
C ILE A 62 4.79 0.75 9.97
N ALA A 63 3.62 1.05 9.44
CA ALA A 63 2.44 1.36 10.24
C ALA A 63 1.16 1.01 9.51
N ILE A 64 0.12 0.71 10.27
CA ILE A 64 -1.25 0.53 9.79
C ILE A 64 -2.17 1.34 10.70
N ALA A 65 -2.88 2.31 10.12
CA ALA A 65 -3.95 3.01 10.79
C ALA A 65 -5.29 2.32 10.49
N MET A 66 -6.11 2.10 11.50
CA MET A 66 -7.39 1.40 11.38
C MET A 66 -8.47 2.07 12.24
N THR A 67 -9.70 2.09 11.75
CA THR A 67 -10.88 2.46 12.53
C THR A 67 -12.09 1.70 11.99
N GLY A 68 -13.14 1.60 12.77
CA GLY A 68 -14.38 0.93 12.38
C GLY A 68 -15.59 1.85 12.39
N ASP A 69 -16.64 1.46 11.67
CA ASP A 69 -17.93 2.18 11.60
C ASP A 69 -18.73 2.09 12.91
N LEU A 70 -18.41 1.12 13.80
CA LEU A 70 -19.13 0.83 15.03
C LEU A 70 -18.15 0.83 16.23
N ASP A 71 -17.98 1.99 16.84
CA ASP A 71 -17.34 2.17 18.16
C ASP A 71 -15.87 1.68 18.28
N LEU A 72 -15.18 1.44 17.17
CA LEU A 72 -13.73 1.24 17.21
C LEU A 72 -13.05 2.61 17.25
N GLU A 73 -12.46 2.95 18.39
CA GLU A 73 -11.54 4.07 18.48
C GLU A 73 -10.44 3.90 17.41
N PRO A 74 -10.04 4.98 16.72
CA PRO A 74 -8.95 4.91 15.77
C PRO A 74 -7.70 4.36 16.44
N ILE A 75 -7.11 3.33 15.85
CA ILE A 75 -5.87 2.73 16.32
C ILE A 75 -4.80 2.87 15.24
N VAL A 76 -3.59 3.15 15.70
CA VAL A 76 -2.39 3.09 14.86
C VAL A 76 -1.47 2.06 15.51
N ILE A 77 -1.08 1.06 14.73
CA ILE A 77 -0.06 0.09 15.11
C ILE A 77 1.16 0.32 14.24
N ASP A 78 2.34 0.36 14.82
CA ASP A 78 3.56 0.70 14.10
C ASP A 78 4.78 -0.14 14.48
N TYR A 79 5.89 0.08 13.78
CA TYR A 79 7.13 -0.68 13.90
C TYR A 79 7.89 -0.46 15.23
N HIS A 80 7.49 0.51 16.06
CA HIS A 80 8.08 0.71 17.37
C HIS A 80 7.68 -0.38 18.35
N ASP A 81 6.42 -0.84 18.26
CA ASP A 81 5.85 -1.84 19.15
C ASP A 81 5.70 -3.22 18.49
N TYR A 82 5.67 -3.27 17.14
CA TYR A 82 5.34 -4.49 16.38
C TYR A 82 6.33 -4.73 15.24
N SER A 83 6.70 -5.98 15.01
CA SER A 83 7.33 -6.39 13.75
C SER A 83 6.33 -6.29 12.59
N GLU A 84 6.80 -6.13 11.35
CA GLU A 84 5.91 -6.11 10.16
C GLU A 84 4.97 -7.33 10.14
N LYS A 85 5.47 -8.51 10.50
CA LYS A 85 4.66 -9.71 10.61
C LYS A 85 3.49 -9.56 11.58
N GLN A 86 3.75 -8.99 12.76
CA GLN A 86 2.71 -8.75 13.77
C GLN A 86 1.73 -7.66 13.33
N LEU A 87 2.17 -6.60 12.64
CA LEU A 87 1.28 -5.61 12.03
C LEU A 87 0.28 -6.28 11.10
N LEU A 88 0.76 -7.17 10.23
CA LEU A 88 -0.08 -7.92 9.30
C LEU A 88 -1.04 -8.89 10.01
N GLU A 89 -0.58 -9.59 11.04
CA GLU A 89 -1.41 -10.48 11.85
C GLU A 89 -2.57 -9.70 12.51
N GLN A 90 -2.29 -8.52 13.07
CA GLN A 90 -3.32 -7.65 13.64
C GLN A 90 -4.30 -7.15 12.57
N PHE A 91 -3.80 -6.67 11.44
CA PHE A 91 -4.67 -6.26 10.33
C PHE A 91 -5.66 -7.36 9.93
N TRP A 92 -5.19 -8.59 9.76
CA TRP A 92 -6.07 -9.70 9.35
C TRP A 92 -7.09 -10.09 10.41
N LEU A 93 -6.84 -9.86 11.70
CA LEU A 93 -7.83 -10.02 12.76
C LEU A 93 -8.98 -9.02 12.59
N TYR A 94 -8.68 -7.72 12.49
CA TYR A 94 -9.70 -6.66 12.28
C TYR A 94 -10.45 -6.83 10.97
N TYR A 95 -9.74 -7.19 9.91
CA TYR A 95 -10.34 -7.46 8.60
C TYR A 95 -11.37 -8.60 8.66
N LYS A 96 -11.08 -9.65 9.43
CA LYS A 96 -12.00 -10.77 9.68
C LYS A 96 -13.22 -10.34 10.50
N GLU A 97 -13.05 -9.52 11.52
CA GLU A 97 -14.15 -9.00 12.37
C GLU A 97 -15.15 -8.19 11.53
N CYS A 98 -14.66 -7.50 10.51
CA CYS A 98 -15.48 -6.78 9.53
C CYS A 98 -15.97 -7.66 8.36
N ASN A 99 -15.78 -8.99 8.42
CA ASN A 99 -16.14 -9.93 7.35
C ASN A 99 -15.60 -9.52 5.96
N GLY A 100 -14.43 -8.88 5.91
CA GLY A 100 -13.82 -8.40 4.68
C GLY A 100 -14.44 -7.11 4.12
N TYR A 101 -15.41 -6.49 4.81
CA TYR A 101 -15.90 -5.17 4.42
C TYR A 101 -14.87 -4.11 4.81
N SER A 102 -14.39 -3.39 3.82
CA SER A 102 -13.35 -2.39 4.01
C SER A 102 -13.58 -1.14 3.15
N CYS A 103 -13.05 -0.01 3.61
CA CYS A 103 -13.13 1.26 2.90
C CYS A 103 -11.81 2.02 3.03
N GLY A 104 -11.40 2.68 1.96
CA GLY A 104 -10.24 3.57 1.94
C GLY A 104 -10.06 4.23 0.59
N TYR A 105 -8.94 4.89 0.39
CA TYR A 105 -8.63 5.62 -0.83
C TYR A 105 -7.53 4.93 -1.60
N ASN A 106 -7.83 4.41 -2.79
CA ASN A 106 -6.93 3.60 -3.63
C ASN A 106 -6.53 2.25 -3.01
N ILE A 107 -7.32 1.72 -2.09
CA ILE A 107 -6.97 0.48 -1.37
C ILE A 107 -6.96 -0.76 -2.27
N ILE A 108 -7.71 -0.75 -3.38
CA ILE A 108 -7.66 -1.82 -4.39
C ILE A 108 -6.38 -1.73 -5.22
N GLY A 109 -5.88 -0.50 -5.47
CA GLY A 109 -4.69 -0.27 -6.27
C GLY A 109 -3.38 -0.37 -5.50
N PHE A 110 -3.39 -0.17 -4.19
CA PHE A 110 -2.18 -0.09 -3.38
C PHE A 110 -2.25 -0.94 -2.10
N ASP A 111 -3.01 -0.53 -1.10
CA ASP A 111 -2.91 -1.07 0.26
C ASP A 111 -3.18 -2.57 0.35
N LEU A 112 -4.30 -3.05 -0.19
CA LEU A 112 -4.65 -4.47 -0.13
C LEU A 112 -3.69 -5.36 -0.90
N PRO A 113 -3.31 -5.04 -2.16
CA PRO A 113 -2.26 -5.77 -2.87
C PRO A 113 -0.92 -5.81 -2.11
N TYR A 114 -0.53 -4.68 -1.52
CA TYR A 114 0.69 -4.56 -0.73
C TYR A 114 0.64 -5.47 0.51
N ILE A 115 -0.41 -5.37 1.32
CA ILE A 115 -0.66 -6.22 2.49
C ILE A 115 -0.65 -7.70 2.12
N MET A 116 -1.31 -8.08 1.02
CA MET A 116 -1.34 -9.47 0.55
C MET A 116 0.04 -9.97 0.17
N ARG A 117 0.81 -9.17 -0.58
CA ARG A 117 2.17 -9.53 -1.02
C ARG A 117 3.10 -9.70 0.17
N ARG A 118 3.12 -8.72 1.10
CA ARG A 118 3.95 -8.78 2.31
C ARG A 118 3.54 -9.94 3.23
N SER A 119 2.22 -10.21 3.32
CA SER A 119 1.72 -11.37 4.07
C SER A 119 2.23 -12.69 3.50
N PHE A 120 2.26 -12.82 2.18
CA PHE A 120 2.83 -14.00 1.51
C PHE A 120 4.32 -14.17 1.83
N ASP A 121 5.10 -13.10 1.71
CA ASP A 121 6.55 -13.12 1.94
C ASP A 121 6.90 -13.48 3.40
N LEU A 122 6.10 -13.00 4.36
CA LEU A 122 6.31 -13.23 5.79
C LEU A 122 5.56 -14.44 6.36
N GLY A 123 4.89 -15.21 5.51
CA GLY A 123 4.15 -16.41 5.91
C GLY A 123 2.94 -16.11 6.80
N VAL A 124 2.34 -14.91 6.67
CA VAL A 124 1.11 -14.53 7.37
C VAL A 124 -0.11 -14.96 6.56
N LYS A 125 -1.03 -15.67 7.18
CA LYS A 125 -2.22 -16.15 6.50
C LYS A 125 -3.31 -15.08 6.49
N ALA A 126 -3.74 -14.68 5.31
CA ALA A 126 -4.93 -13.85 5.14
C ALA A 126 -6.17 -14.57 5.72
N SER A 127 -6.91 -13.88 6.58
CA SER A 127 -8.13 -14.43 7.19
C SER A 127 -9.27 -14.56 6.20
N ILE A 128 -9.38 -13.59 5.30
CA ILE A 128 -10.32 -13.53 4.18
C ILE A 128 -9.55 -12.96 2.99
N ILE A 129 -9.67 -13.58 1.82
CA ILE A 129 -9.05 -13.04 0.60
C ILE A 129 -9.79 -11.78 0.16
N PRO A 130 -9.13 -10.62 0.06
CA PRO A 130 -9.76 -9.38 -0.38
C PRO A 130 -10.32 -9.47 -1.80
N PHE A 131 -11.46 -8.84 -2.01
CA PHE A 131 -12.07 -8.74 -3.32
C PHE A 131 -11.59 -7.49 -4.03
N LEU A 132 -10.68 -7.65 -5.00
CA LEU A 132 -9.97 -6.55 -5.67
C LEU A 132 -10.54 -6.20 -7.07
N ALA A 133 -11.76 -6.62 -7.38
CA ALA A 133 -12.34 -6.34 -8.68
C ALA A 133 -12.68 -4.85 -8.87
N LYS A 134 -12.16 -4.25 -9.93
CA LYS A 134 -12.56 -2.90 -10.37
C LYS A 134 -14.05 -2.84 -10.70
N TYR A 135 -14.64 -1.66 -10.61
CA TYR A 135 -16.07 -1.39 -10.89
C TYR A 135 -17.03 -2.09 -9.93
N ARG A 136 -16.54 -2.54 -8.78
CA ARG A 136 -17.32 -3.07 -7.67
C ARG A 136 -17.14 -2.17 -6.44
N THR A 137 -18.19 -2.03 -5.68
CA THR A 137 -18.23 -1.14 -4.51
C THR A 137 -18.41 -1.91 -3.21
N GLU A 138 -18.50 -3.23 -3.27
CA GLU A 138 -18.60 -4.10 -2.10
C GLU A 138 -17.93 -5.46 -2.38
N PRO A 139 -17.35 -6.08 -1.38
CA PRO A 139 -17.15 -5.66 0.02
C PRO A 139 -16.03 -4.63 0.20
N THR A 140 -15.21 -4.38 -0.83
CA THR A 140 -14.10 -3.43 -0.82
C THR A 140 -14.56 -2.10 -1.43
N ILE A 141 -14.66 -1.07 -0.61
CA ILE A 141 -15.12 0.28 -1.00
C ILE A 141 -13.88 1.13 -1.28
N ASP A 142 -13.51 1.29 -2.55
CA ASP A 142 -12.42 2.18 -2.96
C ASP A 142 -12.95 3.54 -3.36
N LEU A 143 -12.76 4.52 -2.48
CA LEU A 143 -13.27 5.88 -2.68
C LEU A 143 -12.65 6.55 -3.91
N MET A 144 -11.39 6.26 -4.25
CA MET A 144 -10.78 6.81 -5.45
C MET A 144 -11.50 6.31 -6.71
N GLY A 145 -11.79 5.02 -6.78
CA GLY A 145 -12.52 4.42 -7.90
C GLY A 145 -13.92 5.01 -8.03
N ILE A 146 -14.63 5.17 -6.94
CA ILE A 146 -16.00 5.72 -6.90
C ILE A 146 -16.01 7.18 -7.31
N LEU A 147 -15.17 8.02 -6.69
CA LEU A 147 -15.15 9.47 -6.93
C LEU A 147 -14.73 9.84 -8.35
N PHE A 148 -13.84 9.06 -8.96
CA PHE A 148 -13.28 9.35 -10.28
C PHE A 148 -13.72 8.36 -11.36
N ASN A 149 -14.80 7.59 -11.08
CA ASN A 149 -15.37 6.61 -12.01
C ASN A 149 -14.29 5.69 -12.64
N TRP A 150 -13.32 5.25 -11.81
CA TRP A 150 -12.19 4.38 -12.22
C TRP A 150 -11.30 4.96 -13.32
N GLY A 151 -11.41 6.28 -13.55
CA GLY A 151 -10.62 7.02 -14.54
C GLY A 151 -9.42 7.73 -13.94
N GLN A 152 -9.06 8.87 -14.52
CA GLN A 152 -7.94 9.69 -14.05
C GLN A 152 -8.24 10.33 -12.69
N ALA A 153 -7.62 9.81 -11.64
CA ALA A 153 -7.84 10.24 -10.27
C ALA A 153 -6.90 11.37 -9.82
N LYS A 154 -7.26 12.00 -8.71
CA LYS A 154 -6.43 12.94 -7.95
C LYS A 154 -5.96 12.26 -6.66
N GLY A 155 -4.84 12.71 -6.08
CA GLY A 155 -4.38 12.19 -4.79
C GLY A 155 -5.30 12.57 -3.64
N LEU A 156 -5.27 11.79 -2.55
CA LEU A 156 -6.11 11.99 -1.36
C LEU A 156 -6.00 13.42 -0.80
N LYS A 157 -4.79 13.96 -0.70
CA LYS A 157 -4.55 15.34 -0.24
C LYS A 157 -5.31 16.39 -1.05
N TRP A 158 -5.44 16.20 -2.37
CA TRP A 158 -6.24 17.09 -3.22
C TRP A 158 -7.72 16.96 -2.91
N VAL A 159 -8.21 15.73 -2.70
CA VAL A 159 -9.60 15.43 -2.36
C VAL A 159 -9.96 16.07 -1.01
N CYS A 160 -9.16 15.84 0.02
CA CYS A 160 -9.36 16.44 1.35
C CYS A 160 -9.45 17.96 1.25
N LYS A 161 -8.49 18.61 0.58
CA LYS A 161 -8.50 20.06 0.36
C LYS A 161 -9.74 20.52 -0.38
N ARG A 162 -10.22 19.78 -1.39
CA ARG A 162 -11.39 20.13 -2.19
C ARG A 162 -12.68 20.09 -1.40
N TYR A 163 -12.78 19.20 -0.43
CA TYR A 163 -13.98 19.00 0.39
C TYR A 163 -13.88 19.60 1.81
N GLY A 164 -12.82 20.37 2.10
CA GLY A 164 -12.63 21.01 3.40
C GLY A 164 -12.43 20.03 4.54
N ILE A 165 -11.82 18.87 4.26
CA ILE A 165 -11.42 17.87 5.25
C ILE A 165 -10.00 18.20 5.68
N ASP A 166 -9.80 18.46 6.97
CA ASP A 166 -8.48 18.65 7.55
C ASP A 166 -7.70 17.34 7.48
N ASN A 167 -6.41 17.46 7.11
CA ASN A 167 -5.52 16.29 6.88
C ASN A 167 -4.20 16.49 7.64
#